data_74d3886cda97ae2a88d1dcc0f1db73ee
#
_entry.id   74d3886cda97ae2a88d1dcc0f1db73ee
#
_cell.length_a   1.000
_cell.length_b   1.000
_cell.length_c   1.000
_cell.angle_alpha   90.00
_cell.angle_beta   90.00
_cell.angle_gamma   90.00
#
_symmetry.space_group_name_H-M   'P 1'
#
loop_
_entity.id
_entity.type
_entity.pdbx_description
1 polymer ?
#
loop_
_entity_poly.entity_id
_entity_poly.type
_entity_poly.pdbx_seq_one_letter_code
_entity_poly.pdbx_strand_id
1 'polypeptide(L)'
;MRLDIHCADRIGIAQEILNILVNYSVDLKGIEVDSLNCRMYVSFPEIEFEQFQKIMPSIRLIDGVKDVRTTAFLPSEREHNELNTLLRALPDGVISIDAKGWVRLCNDAACRDLQLSESEVIGANINNLLKGFNFTRWLEGKEVLGQTTRVEVAGEDFIADILPISVPQGAEGDVLAGAVINIKSQSRLGQQVSAFRRYGQESFATIHNFSTAMRRVVREARKMAQLEAPILITGETGPGKELLARACHYASNRSVKPFI
;
A
#
# COMPACT_ATOMS: atom_id res chain seq x y z
N MET A 1 17.11 -20.00 14.75
CA MET A 1 17.44 -20.72 13.50
C MET A 1 16.17 -21.19 12.80
N ARG A 2 16.20 -21.43 11.49
CA ARG A 2 15.03 -21.91 10.72
C ARG A 2 15.50 -22.98 9.75
N LEU A 3 14.70 -24.06 9.61
CA LEU A 3 14.94 -25.16 8.68
C LEU A 3 13.83 -25.23 7.64
N ASP A 4 14.18 -25.50 6.41
CA ASP A 4 13.33 -25.88 5.30
C ASP A 4 13.58 -27.37 5.01
N ILE A 5 12.57 -28.18 5.24
CA ILE A 5 12.64 -29.65 5.15
C ILE A 5 11.73 -30.07 4.00
N HIS A 6 12.33 -30.60 2.94
CA HIS A 6 11.60 -31.19 1.83
C HIS A 6 11.32 -32.66 2.16
N CYS A 7 10.07 -33.01 2.35
CA CYS A 7 9.69 -34.38 2.75
C CYS A 7 8.52 -34.89 1.90
N ALA A 8 8.39 -36.21 1.82
CA ALA A 8 7.24 -36.85 1.18
C ALA A 8 5.95 -36.55 1.99
N ASP A 9 4.82 -36.52 1.29
CA ASP A 9 3.50 -36.45 1.96
C ASP A 9 3.16 -37.83 2.55
N ARG A 10 3.61 -38.04 3.78
CA ARG A 10 3.44 -39.31 4.52
C ARG A 10 2.92 -39.01 5.93
N ILE A 11 1.93 -39.76 6.34
CA ILE A 11 1.37 -39.64 7.70
C ILE A 11 2.48 -39.93 8.73
N GLY A 12 2.60 -39.07 9.71
CA GLY A 12 3.55 -39.20 10.83
C GLY A 12 4.93 -38.57 10.60
N ILE A 13 5.30 -38.16 9.37
CA ILE A 13 6.63 -37.62 9.11
C ILE A 13 6.91 -36.35 9.94
N ALA A 14 5.91 -35.46 10.08
CA ALA A 14 6.02 -34.28 10.91
C ALA A 14 6.29 -34.64 12.38
N GLN A 15 5.63 -35.65 12.91
CA GLN A 15 5.83 -36.13 14.27
C GLN A 15 7.26 -36.68 14.46
N GLU A 16 7.77 -37.43 13.49
CA GLU A 16 9.15 -37.98 13.56
C GLU A 16 10.18 -36.84 13.59
N ILE A 17 10.00 -35.83 12.74
CA ILE A 17 10.88 -34.64 12.71
C ILE A 17 10.82 -33.91 14.07
N LEU A 18 9.62 -33.68 14.61
CA LEU A 18 9.44 -33.01 15.89
C LEU A 18 10.03 -33.81 17.05
N ASN A 19 9.91 -35.14 17.06
CA ASN A 19 10.49 -36.02 18.08
C ASN A 19 12.03 -35.89 18.11
N ILE A 20 12.69 -35.71 16.96
CA ILE A 20 14.13 -35.47 16.94
C ILE A 20 14.45 -34.16 17.66
N LEU A 21 13.74 -33.07 17.35
CA LEU A 21 13.98 -31.78 18.02
C LEU A 21 13.74 -31.86 19.52
N VAL A 22 12.69 -32.55 19.95
CA VAL A 22 12.41 -32.80 21.39
C VAL A 22 13.52 -33.61 22.05
N ASN A 23 14.02 -34.67 21.42
CA ASN A 23 15.11 -35.51 21.93
C ASN A 23 16.42 -34.73 22.14
N TYR A 24 16.64 -33.69 21.34
CA TYR A 24 17.76 -32.78 21.52
C TYR A 24 17.42 -31.56 22.38
N SER A 25 16.25 -31.55 23.08
CA SER A 25 15.80 -30.47 23.96
C SER A 25 15.74 -29.10 23.25
N VAL A 26 15.37 -29.10 21.97
CA VAL A 26 15.20 -27.87 21.19
C VAL A 26 13.76 -27.40 21.32
N ASP A 27 13.58 -26.21 21.87
CA ASP A 27 12.27 -25.56 21.98
C ASP A 27 11.84 -25.00 20.63
N LEU A 28 10.56 -25.16 20.29
CA LEU A 28 9.99 -24.77 19.00
C LEU A 28 9.36 -23.38 19.11
N LYS A 29 9.72 -22.48 18.20
CA LYS A 29 9.08 -21.16 18.05
C LYS A 29 7.93 -21.15 17.05
N GLY A 30 8.01 -21.99 16.02
CA GLY A 30 6.98 -22.08 15.00
C GLY A 30 7.18 -23.23 14.04
N ILE A 31 6.07 -23.67 13.46
CA ILE A 31 6.01 -24.75 12.46
C ILE A 31 5.05 -24.30 11.38
N GLU A 32 5.45 -24.45 10.12
CA GLU A 32 4.60 -24.23 8.96
C GLU A 32 4.71 -25.45 8.03
N VAL A 33 3.58 -25.88 7.49
CA VAL A 33 3.52 -27.02 6.56
C VAL A 33 2.92 -26.55 5.24
N ASP A 34 3.69 -26.66 4.19
CA ASP A 34 3.26 -26.43 2.81
C ASP A 34 3.02 -27.81 2.15
N SER A 35 1.79 -28.27 2.23
CA SER A 35 1.39 -29.55 1.67
C SER A 35 1.47 -29.57 0.14
N LEU A 36 1.30 -28.44 -0.54
CA LEU A 36 1.35 -28.35 -2.01
C LEU A 36 2.76 -28.60 -2.53
N ASN A 37 3.76 -28.07 -1.84
CA ASN A 37 5.17 -28.18 -2.22
C ASN A 37 5.89 -29.29 -1.43
N CYS A 38 5.18 -30.06 -0.58
CA CYS A 38 5.76 -31.10 0.26
C CYS A 38 6.93 -30.57 1.12
N ARG A 39 6.73 -29.42 1.77
CA ARG A 39 7.73 -28.79 2.65
C ARG A 39 7.20 -28.57 4.04
N MET A 40 8.08 -28.73 5.01
CA MET A 40 7.88 -28.37 6.39
C MET A 40 8.95 -27.37 6.83
N TYR A 41 8.50 -26.28 7.39
CA TYR A 41 9.38 -25.25 7.93
C TYR A 41 9.30 -25.27 9.45
N VAL A 42 10.46 -25.25 10.09
CA VAL A 42 10.56 -25.28 11.54
C VAL A 42 11.45 -24.14 12.02
N SER A 43 10.99 -23.39 12.99
CA SER A 43 11.79 -22.35 13.64
C SER A 43 12.02 -22.65 15.11
N PHE A 44 13.25 -22.38 15.58
CA PHE A 44 13.68 -22.59 16.95
C PHE A 44 14.74 -21.55 17.35
N PRO A 45 15.01 -21.35 18.66
CA PRO A 45 16.06 -20.47 19.13
C PRO A 45 17.43 -20.83 18.53
N GLU A 46 18.41 -19.96 18.68
CA GLU A 46 19.78 -20.32 18.39
C GLU A 46 20.23 -21.45 19.35
N ILE A 47 20.80 -22.49 18.77
CA ILE A 47 21.33 -23.66 19.47
C ILE A 47 22.84 -23.73 19.24
N GLU A 48 23.54 -24.47 20.07
CA GLU A 48 24.97 -24.72 19.91
C GLU A 48 25.29 -25.47 18.61
N PHE A 49 26.42 -25.16 18.00
CA PHE A 49 26.84 -25.76 16.74
C PHE A 49 26.94 -27.28 16.81
N GLU A 50 27.38 -27.81 17.94
CA GLU A 50 27.45 -29.27 18.17
C GLU A 50 26.08 -29.93 18.15
N GLN A 51 25.04 -29.29 18.75
CA GLN A 51 23.67 -29.80 18.69
C GLN A 51 23.13 -29.75 17.27
N PHE A 52 23.38 -28.65 16.55
CA PHE A 52 22.99 -28.52 15.17
C PHE A 52 23.59 -29.58 14.26
N GLN A 53 24.92 -29.87 14.44
CA GLN A 53 25.59 -30.94 13.70
C GLN A 53 25.00 -32.34 13.93
N LYS A 54 24.36 -32.59 15.05
CA LYS A 54 23.71 -33.88 15.36
C LYS A 54 22.26 -33.92 14.83
N ILE A 55 21.56 -32.82 14.89
CA ILE A 55 20.15 -32.71 14.46
C ILE A 55 20.01 -32.86 12.94
N MET A 56 20.84 -32.18 12.18
CA MET A 56 20.74 -32.16 10.71
C MET A 56 20.84 -33.57 10.07
N PRO A 57 21.83 -34.43 10.42
CA PRO A 57 21.88 -35.78 9.92
C PRO A 57 20.71 -36.65 10.42
N SER A 58 20.30 -36.46 11.68
CA SER A 58 19.18 -37.22 12.26
C SER A 58 17.84 -36.96 11.51
N ILE A 59 17.58 -35.71 11.11
CA ILE A 59 16.42 -35.42 10.29
C ILE A 59 16.56 -35.98 8.88
N ARG A 60 17.76 -35.94 8.28
CA ARG A 60 18.01 -36.49 6.93
C ARG A 60 17.84 -38.00 6.86
N LEU A 61 18.03 -38.71 7.97
CA LEU A 61 17.87 -40.15 8.05
C LEU A 61 16.42 -40.63 8.16
N ILE A 62 15.46 -39.71 8.39
CA ILE A 62 14.05 -40.06 8.41
C ILE A 62 13.62 -40.51 7.01
N ASP A 63 12.98 -41.65 6.91
CA ASP A 63 12.42 -42.13 5.66
C ASP A 63 11.39 -41.14 5.10
N GLY A 64 11.55 -40.77 3.84
CA GLY A 64 10.71 -39.75 3.17
C GLY A 64 11.25 -38.31 3.27
N VAL A 65 12.29 -38.00 4.04
CA VAL A 65 12.97 -36.71 3.98
C VAL A 65 13.93 -36.72 2.79
N LYS A 66 13.76 -35.78 1.86
CA LYS A 66 14.56 -35.64 0.64
C LYS A 66 15.70 -34.68 0.82
N ASP A 67 15.50 -33.58 1.52
CA ASP A 67 16.50 -32.55 1.77
C ASP A 67 16.15 -31.73 3.01
N VAL A 68 17.20 -31.21 3.66
CA VAL A 68 17.08 -30.30 4.81
C VAL A 68 18.08 -29.17 4.64
N ARG A 69 17.59 -27.93 4.66
CA ARG A 69 18.40 -26.71 4.52
C ARG A 69 18.07 -25.71 5.61
N THR A 70 19.00 -24.84 5.89
CA THR A 70 18.71 -23.63 6.67
C THR A 70 18.07 -22.60 5.77
N THR A 71 17.07 -21.88 6.29
CA THR A 71 16.44 -20.75 5.60
C THR A 71 16.54 -19.48 6.44
N ALA A 72 16.58 -18.34 5.78
CA ALA A 72 16.62 -17.05 6.47
C ALA A 72 15.24 -16.67 7.06
N PHE A 73 14.15 -17.07 6.40
CA PHE A 73 12.78 -16.71 6.75
C PHE A 73 11.86 -17.91 6.59
N LEU A 74 10.79 -17.95 7.41
CA LEU A 74 9.62 -18.77 7.17
C LEU A 74 8.78 -18.16 6.02
N PRO A 75 7.98 -18.94 5.29
CA PRO A 75 7.07 -18.40 4.26
C PRO A 75 6.17 -17.28 4.77
N SER A 76 5.51 -17.46 5.93
CA SER A 76 4.67 -16.42 6.53
C SER A 76 5.44 -15.15 6.91
N GLU A 77 6.67 -15.29 7.44
CA GLU A 77 7.53 -14.14 7.75
C GLU A 77 7.92 -13.38 6.48
N ARG A 78 8.21 -14.11 5.39
CA ARG A 78 8.54 -13.52 4.10
C ARG A 78 7.36 -12.75 3.53
N GLU A 79 6.19 -13.38 3.47
CA GLU A 79 4.95 -12.74 2.99
C GLU A 79 4.62 -11.49 3.82
N HIS A 80 4.74 -11.57 5.14
CA HIS A 80 4.50 -10.44 6.03
C HIS A 80 5.48 -9.28 5.77
N ASN A 81 6.77 -9.58 5.59
CA ASN A 81 7.79 -8.58 5.28
C ASN A 81 7.60 -7.97 3.89
N GLU A 82 7.20 -8.76 2.90
CA GLU A 82 6.88 -8.28 1.54
C GLU A 82 5.68 -7.33 1.59
N LEU A 83 4.59 -7.69 2.26
CA LEU A 83 3.41 -6.84 2.44
C LEU A 83 3.75 -5.54 3.17
N ASN A 84 4.51 -5.61 4.26
CA ASN A 84 4.93 -4.41 5.00
C ASN A 84 5.80 -3.49 4.13
N THR A 85 6.70 -4.07 3.33
CA THR A 85 7.54 -3.29 2.41
C THR A 85 6.69 -2.59 1.35
N LEU A 86 5.72 -3.29 0.77
CA LEU A 86 4.77 -2.71 -0.19
C LEU A 86 3.96 -1.57 0.44
N LEU A 87 3.42 -1.77 1.65
CA LEU A 87 2.66 -0.75 2.37
C LEU A 87 3.49 0.49 2.68
N ARG A 88 4.77 0.33 3.05
CA ARG A 88 5.70 1.44 3.28
C ARG A 88 6.05 2.21 2.00
N ALA A 89 6.07 1.53 0.86
CA ALA A 89 6.33 2.16 -0.43
C ALA A 89 5.14 3.00 -0.94
N LEU A 90 3.93 2.81 -0.40
CA LEU A 90 2.75 3.58 -0.83
C LEU A 90 2.85 5.03 -0.35
N PRO A 91 2.61 6.00 -1.26
CA PRO A 91 2.66 7.42 -0.92
C PRO A 91 1.44 7.88 -0.09
N ASP A 92 0.30 7.19 -0.25
CA ASP A 92 -0.95 7.50 0.42
C ASP A 92 -1.05 6.77 1.77
N GLY A 93 -1.76 7.36 2.73
CA GLY A 93 -1.98 6.75 4.03
C GLY A 93 -2.93 5.57 3.93
N VAL A 94 -2.50 4.39 4.38
CA VAL A 94 -3.32 3.17 4.43
C VAL A 94 -3.53 2.76 5.87
N ILE A 95 -4.78 2.53 6.24
CA ILE A 95 -5.20 2.10 7.58
C ILE A 95 -6.12 0.90 7.42
N SER A 96 -5.85 -0.19 8.13
CA SER A 96 -6.75 -1.35 8.23
C SER A 96 -7.42 -1.36 9.60
N ILE A 97 -8.74 -1.60 9.59
CA ILE A 97 -9.56 -1.70 10.81
C ILE A 97 -10.29 -3.05 10.87
N ASP A 98 -10.56 -3.52 12.07
CA ASP A 98 -11.44 -4.67 12.28
C ASP A 98 -12.93 -4.29 12.17
N ALA A 99 -13.82 -5.30 12.28
CA ALA A 99 -15.27 -5.10 12.21
C ALA A 99 -15.84 -4.22 13.34
N LYS A 100 -15.05 -3.90 14.36
CA LYS A 100 -15.43 -2.99 15.47
C LYS A 100 -14.86 -1.59 15.30
N GLY A 101 -14.09 -1.34 14.23
CA GLY A 101 -13.46 -0.06 13.95
C GLY A 101 -12.13 0.19 14.70
N TRP A 102 -11.52 -0.85 15.27
CA TRP A 102 -10.18 -0.74 15.88
C TRP A 102 -9.10 -0.89 14.82
N VAL A 103 -8.12 -0.01 14.84
CA VAL A 103 -7.00 -0.05 13.89
C VAL A 103 -6.11 -1.26 14.17
N ARG A 104 -5.87 -2.05 13.13
CA ARG A 104 -5.01 -3.24 13.17
C ARG A 104 -3.68 -3.03 12.48
N LEU A 105 -3.65 -2.16 11.47
CA LEU A 105 -2.46 -1.88 10.70
C LEU A 105 -2.52 -0.45 10.17
N CYS A 106 -1.38 0.22 10.10
CA CYS A 106 -1.21 1.48 9.39
C CYS A 106 0.18 1.53 8.74
N ASN A 107 0.30 2.26 7.64
CA ASN A 107 1.60 2.50 7.02
C ASN A 107 2.22 3.82 7.49
N ASP A 108 3.51 4.01 7.17
CA ASP A 108 4.25 5.23 7.55
C ASP A 108 3.62 6.51 6.99
N ALA A 109 2.92 6.44 5.85
CA ALA A 109 2.22 7.59 5.28
C ALA A 109 1.01 7.98 6.13
N ALA A 110 0.22 7.01 6.62
CA ALA A 110 -0.90 7.27 7.53
C ALA A 110 -0.42 7.88 8.85
N CYS A 111 0.66 7.36 9.43
CA CYS A 111 1.25 7.92 10.65
C CYS A 111 1.68 9.39 10.47
N ARG A 112 2.30 9.71 9.34
CA ARG A 112 2.68 11.11 9.01
C ARG A 112 1.47 12.02 8.85
N ASP A 113 0.44 11.55 8.13
CA ASP A 113 -0.77 12.35 7.88
C ASP A 113 -1.59 12.55 9.18
N LEU A 114 -1.62 11.55 10.06
CA LEU A 114 -2.23 11.62 11.40
C LEU A 114 -1.39 12.41 12.41
N GLN A 115 -0.11 12.62 12.16
CA GLN A 115 0.87 13.20 13.08
C GLN A 115 1.01 12.40 14.39
N LEU A 116 0.86 11.09 14.31
CA LEU A 116 0.94 10.13 15.42
C LEU A 116 1.96 9.03 15.12
N SER A 117 2.51 8.44 16.16
CA SER A 117 3.36 7.26 16.05
C SER A 117 2.51 6.01 15.77
N GLU A 118 3.12 4.98 15.20
CA GLU A 118 2.46 3.70 14.91
C GLU A 118 1.84 3.10 16.19
N SER A 119 2.52 3.20 17.33
CA SER A 119 2.05 2.69 18.62
C SER A 119 0.82 3.42 19.17
N GLU A 120 0.60 4.67 18.78
CA GLU A 120 -0.59 5.47 19.15
C GLU A 120 -1.77 5.20 18.21
N VAL A 121 -1.48 4.85 16.95
CA VAL A 121 -2.50 4.57 15.93
C VAL A 121 -3.03 3.14 16.05
N ILE A 122 -2.15 2.15 16.21
CA ILE A 122 -2.56 0.75 16.35
C ILE A 122 -3.34 0.56 17.66
N GLY A 123 -4.52 -0.06 17.56
CA GLY A 123 -5.43 -0.27 18.69
C GLY A 123 -6.28 0.95 19.05
N ALA A 124 -6.13 2.07 18.37
CA ALA A 124 -7.07 3.20 18.51
C ALA A 124 -8.37 2.96 17.72
N ASN A 125 -9.45 3.61 18.12
CA ASN A 125 -10.69 3.57 17.34
C ASN A 125 -10.61 4.58 16.19
N ILE A 126 -10.98 4.16 14.99
CA ILE A 126 -10.87 4.96 13.77
C ILE A 126 -11.66 6.26 13.84
N ASN A 127 -12.81 6.28 14.52
CA ASN A 127 -13.63 7.50 14.68
C ASN A 127 -12.93 8.59 15.52
N ASN A 128 -11.91 8.22 16.30
CA ASN A 128 -11.12 9.19 17.05
C ASN A 128 -10.02 9.81 16.18
N LEU A 129 -9.57 9.09 15.16
CA LEU A 129 -8.48 9.48 14.27
C LEU A 129 -8.98 10.24 13.05
N LEU A 130 -10.09 9.77 12.46
CA LEU A 130 -10.70 10.36 11.26
C LEU A 130 -12.08 10.89 11.62
N LYS A 131 -12.30 12.19 11.38
CA LYS A 131 -13.59 12.84 11.62
C LYS A 131 -14.35 13.07 10.30
N GLY A 132 -15.64 13.38 10.39
CA GLY A 132 -16.49 13.65 9.22
C GLY A 132 -17.20 12.42 8.64
N PHE A 133 -16.85 11.21 9.07
CA PHE A 133 -17.50 9.97 8.67
C PHE A 133 -17.71 9.03 9.87
N ASN A 134 -18.87 8.38 9.96
CA ASN A 134 -19.17 7.44 11.04
C ASN A 134 -18.89 6.00 10.61
N PHE A 135 -17.68 5.54 10.86
CA PHE A 135 -17.23 4.20 10.50
C PHE A 135 -18.00 3.10 11.22
N THR A 136 -18.37 3.30 12.49
CA THR A 136 -19.12 2.30 13.26
C THR A 136 -20.48 2.03 12.61
N ARG A 137 -21.23 3.09 12.28
CA ARG A 137 -22.54 2.96 11.62
C ARG A 137 -22.42 2.31 10.23
N TRP A 138 -21.33 2.60 9.52
CA TRP A 138 -21.07 2.02 8.20
C TRP A 138 -20.76 0.52 8.31
N LEU A 139 -19.92 0.10 9.29
CA LEU A 139 -19.59 -1.31 9.54
C LEU A 139 -20.81 -2.14 10.01
N GLU A 140 -21.76 -1.54 10.72
CA GLU A 140 -23.01 -2.17 11.18
C GLU A 140 -24.08 -2.24 10.09
N GLY A 141 -23.84 -1.68 8.92
CA GLY A 141 -24.77 -1.71 7.78
C GLY A 141 -25.06 -3.12 7.28
N LYS A 142 -26.28 -3.34 6.75
CA LYS A 142 -26.64 -4.66 6.16
C LYS A 142 -25.86 -4.99 4.88
N GLU A 143 -25.52 -3.97 4.12
CA GLU A 143 -24.70 -4.07 2.91
C GLU A 143 -23.56 -3.05 3.03
N VAL A 144 -22.36 -3.54 3.31
CA VAL A 144 -21.17 -2.69 3.44
C VAL A 144 -20.47 -2.64 2.09
N LEU A 145 -20.70 -1.54 1.36
CA LEU A 145 -20.09 -1.30 0.05
C LEU A 145 -18.91 -0.34 0.16
N GLY A 146 -17.94 -0.52 -0.74
CA GLY A 146 -16.84 0.42 -0.87
C GLY A 146 -17.36 1.82 -1.25
N GLN A 147 -16.80 2.84 -0.63
CA GLN A 147 -17.19 4.23 -0.89
C GLN A 147 -16.03 5.20 -0.71
N THR A 148 -16.14 6.33 -1.37
CA THR A 148 -15.23 7.46 -1.23
C THR A 148 -15.94 8.59 -0.48
N THR A 149 -15.31 9.13 0.53
CA THR A 149 -15.87 10.22 1.35
C THR A 149 -14.79 11.23 1.75
N ARG A 150 -15.22 12.40 2.20
CA ARG A 150 -14.32 13.36 2.84
C ARG A 150 -14.20 13.04 4.32
N VAL A 151 -12.97 13.14 4.82
CA VAL A 151 -12.64 12.98 6.23
C VAL A 151 -11.70 14.10 6.64
N GLU A 152 -11.74 14.48 7.90
CA GLU A 152 -10.80 15.40 8.51
C GLU A 152 -9.75 14.59 9.28
N VAL A 153 -8.47 14.87 9.00
CA VAL A 153 -7.31 14.23 9.60
C VAL A 153 -6.41 15.32 10.18
N ALA A 154 -6.19 15.32 11.47
CA ALA A 154 -5.37 16.33 12.16
C ALA A 154 -5.75 17.80 11.83
N GLY A 155 -7.03 18.07 11.54
CA GLY A 155 -7.54 19.40 11.18
C GLY A 155 -7.44 19.77 9.70
N GLU A 156 -7.01 18.84 8.84
CA GLU A 156 -6.92 19.02 7.39
C GLU A 156 -7.91 18.10 6.65
N ASP A 157 -8.38 18.56 5.49
CA ASP A 157 -9.31 17.80 4.64
C ASP A 157 -8.59 16.75 3.80
N PHE A 158 -9.03 15.50 3.90
CA PHE A 158 -8.58 14.35 3.11
C PHE A 158 -9.75 13.69 2.38
N ILE A 159 -9.42 12.95 1.34
CA ILE A 159 -10.35 12.01 0.70
C ILE A 159 -10.00 10.61 1.20
N ALA A 160 -10.99 9.91 1.73
CA ALA A 160 -10.87 8.52 2.16
C ALA A 160 -11.62 7.59 1.21
N ASP A 161 -10.89 6.63 0.62
CA ASP A 161 -11.48 5.48 -0.06
C ASP A 161 -11.58 4.34 0.96
N ILE A 162 -12.80 3.91 1.25
CA ILE A 162 -13.11 2.90 2.25
C ILE A 162 -13.54 1.63 1.54
N LEU A 163 -12.81 0.53 1.74
CA LEU A 163 -13.04 -0.76 1.10
C LEU A 163 -13.29 -1.82 2.16
N PRO A 164 -14.44 -2.53 2.15
CA PRO A 164 -14.71 -3.59 3.10
C PRO A 164 -13.81 -4.80 2.85
N ILE A 165 -13.38 -5.44 3.94
CA ILE A 165 -12.70 -6.74 3.91
C ILE A 165 -13.76 -7.79 4.25
N SER A 166 -14.14 -8.61 3.28
CA SER A 166 -15.07 -9.72 3.46
C SER A 166 -14.33 -11.04 3.35
N VAL A 167 -14.67 -11.97 4.23
CA VAL A 167 -14.10 -13.32 4.24
C VAL A 167 -15.23 -14.32 3.97
N PRO A 168 -15.09 -15.21 2.98
CA PRO A 168 -16.09 -16.22 2.68
C PRO A 168 -16.22 -17.20 3.84
N GLN A 169 -17.44 -17.36 4.37
CA GLN A 169 -17.75 -18.30 5.45
C GLN A 169 -18.68 -19.42 4.95
N GLY A 170 -18.16 -20.28 4.09
CA GLY A 170 -18.88 -21.45 3.58
C GLY A 170 -20.16 -21.10 2.81
N ALA A 171 -21.27 -21.82 3.07
CA ALA A 171 -22.53 -21.66 2.36
C ALA A 171 -23.41 -20.49 2.85
N GLU A 172 -23.05 -19.81 3.93
CA GLU A 172 -23.86 -18.76 4.55
C GLU A 172 -23.55 -17.34 4.04
N GLY A 173 -22.56 -17.21 3.14
CA GLY A 173 -22.17 -15.93 2.54
C GLY A 173 -20.91 -15.34 3.16
N ASP A 174 -20.57 -14.11 2.76
CA ASP A 174 -19.37 -13.41 3.21
C ASP A 174 -19.60 -12.72 4.54
N VAL A 175 -18.64 -12.84 5.45
CA VAL A 175 -18.62 -12.15 6.74
C VAL A 175 -17.67 -10.97 6.66
N LEU A 176 -18.14 -9.80 7.12
CA LEU A 176 -17.33 -8.59 7.21
C LEU A 176 -16.25 -8.78 8.29
N ALA A 177 -15.00 -8.82 7.90
CA ALA A 177 -13.84 -8.91 8.79
C ALA A 177 -13.32 -7.53 9.22
N GLY A 178 -13.61 -6.48 8.44
CA GLY A 178 -13.15 -5.13 8.69
C GLY A 178 -13.14 -4.27 7.44
N ALA A 179 -12.25 -3.30 7.37
CA ALA A 179 -12.08 -2.46 6.19
C ALA A 179 -10.64 -1.97 6.03
N VAL A 180 -10.29 -1.64 4.78
CA VAL A 180 -9.10 -0.84 4.45
C VAL A 180 -9.56 0.56 4.09
N ILE A 181 -8.90 1.55 4.66
CA ILE A 181 -9.12 2.97 4.43
C ILE A 181 -7.86 3.55 3.81
N ASN A 182 -7.98 4.08 2.61
CA ASN A 182 -6.89 4.79 1.94
C ASN A 182 -7.16 6.28 2.00
N ILE A 183 -6.32 7.03 2.72
CA ILE A 183 -6.44 8.48 2.88
C ILE A 183 -5.51 9.22 1.92
N LYS A 184 -6.07 10.18 1.19
CA LYS A 184 -5.36 10.98 0.17
C LYS A 184 -5.47 12.44 0.50
N SER A 185 -4.34 13.11 0.70
CA SER A 185 -4.32 14.57 0.86
C SER A 185 -4.75 15.26 -0.42
N GLN A 186 -5.66 16.24 -0.31
CA GLN A 186 -6.09 17.05 -1.47
C GLN A 186 -4.91 17.83 -2.08
N SER A 187 -3.95 18.25 -1.28
CA SER A 187 -2.74 18.93 -1.76
C SER A 187 -1.87 18.00 -2.60
N ARG A 188 -1.73 16.73 -2.24
CA ARG A 188 -1.01 15.72 -3.03
C ARG A 188 -1.74 15.36 -4.32
N LEU A 189 -3.08 15.25 -4.29
CA LEU A 189 -3.88 15.06 -5.50
C LEU A 189 -3.67 16.20 -6.49
N GLY A 190 -3.66 17.44 -6.03
CA GLY A 190 -3.32 18.61 -6.85
C GLY A 190 -1.91 18.54 -7.41
N GLN A 191 -0.92 18.09 -6.62
CA GLN A 191 0.46 17.91 -7.08
C GLN A 191 0.62 16.74 -8.05
N GLN A 192 -0.06 15.61 -7.84
CA GLN A 192 -0.05 14.47 -8.76
C GLN A 192 -0.72 14.82 -10.09
N VAL A 193 -1.86 15.48 -10.07
CA VAL A 193 -2.51 15.99 -11.28
C VAL A 193 -1.60 17.02 -11.99
N SER A 194 -0.89 17.85 -11.24
CA SER A 194 0.11 18.79 -11.79
C SER A 194 1.36 18.08 -12.32
N ALA A 195 1.81 16.99 -11.70
CA ALA A 195 2.93 16.19 -12.16
C ALA A 195 2.57 15.39 -13.42
N PHE A 196 1.40 14.76 -13.49
CA PHE A 196 0.88 14.14 -14.73
C PHE A 196 0.70 15.16 -15.85
N ARG A 197 0.30 16.39 -15.51
CA ARG A 197 0.24 17.50 -16.49
C ARG A 197 1.63 18.00 -16.91
N ARG A 198 2.68 17.85 -16.08
CA ARG A 198 4.07 18.15 -16.49
C ARG A 198 4.62 17.16 -17.52
N TYR A 199 4.10 15.93 -17.57
CA TYR A 199 4.46 14.96 -18.63
C TYR A 199 3.72 15.21 -19.95
N GLY A 200 2.58 15.90 -19.94
CA GLY A 200 1.98 16.50 -21.13
C GLY A 200 2.51 17.91 -21.26
N GLN A 201 3.69 18.10 -21.88
CA GLN A 201 4.30 19.41 -22.11
C GLN A 201 3.40 20.30 -22.98
N GLU A 202 2.36 20.89 -22.40
CA GLU A 202 1.60 21.99 -23.01
C GLU A 202 2.42 23.29 -22.83
N SER A 203 3.61 23.30 -23.38
CA SER A 203 4.44 24.48 -23.48
C SER A 203 4.11 25.21 -24.80
N PHE A 204 4.49 26.49 -24.92
CA PHE A 204 4.40 27.18 -26.20
C PHE A 204 5.08 26.43 -27.35
N ALA A 205 5.97 25.49 -27.08
CA ALA A 205 6.64 24.65 -28.07
C ALA A 205 5.72 23.59 -28.70
N THR A 206 4.67 23.15 -28.00
CA THR A 206 3.70 22.17 -28.52
C THR A 206 2.59 22.80 -29.36
N ILE A 207 2.47 24.14 -29.35
CA ILE A 207 1.51 24.85 -30.19
C ILE A 207 2.06 24.90 -31.62
N HIS A 208 1.36 24.19 -32.52
CA HIS A 208 1.70 24.24 -33.94
C HIS A 208 1.43 25.63 -34.52
N ASN A 209 2.49 26.41 -34.74
CA ASN A 209 2.43 27.80 -35.18
C ASN A 209 2.91 27.96 -36.62
N PHE A 210 2.24 27.30 -37.57
CA PHE A 210 2.60 27.33 -38.98
C PHE A 210 2.35 28.70 -39.64
N SER A 211 1.34 29.46 -39.17
CA SER A 211 1.01 30.77 -39.73
C SER A 211 1.78 31.92 -39.06
N THR A 212 2.05 33.00 -39.82
CA THR A 212 2.67 34.24 -39.30
C THR A 212 1.82 34.87 -38.20
N ALA A 213 0.50 34.81 -38.31
CA ALA A 213 -0.45 35.31 -37.31
C ALA A 213 -0.30 34.54 -36.00
N MET A 214 -0.29 33.21 -36.05
CA MET A 214 -0.17 32.37 -34.83
C MET A 214 1.22 32.57 -34.16
N ARG A 215 2.30 32.73 -34.95
CA ARG A 215 3.62 33.03 -34.38
C ARG A 215 3.64 34.36 -33.61
N ARG A 216 2.88 35.35 -34.09
CA ARG A 216 2.73 36.63 -33.39
C ARG A 216 1.97 36.44 -32.08
N VAL A 217 0.81 35.73 -32.11
CA VAL A 217 0.01 35.44 -30.92
C VAL A 217 0.83 34.69 -29.86
N VAL A 218 1.55 33.64 -30.22
CA VAL A 218 2.41 32.87 -29.30
C VAL A 218 3.49 33.74 -28.68
N ARG A 219 4.10 34.64 -29.46
CA ARG A 219 5.13 35.56 -28.96
C ARG A 219 4.57 36.60 -27.99
N GLU A 220 3.40 37.15 -28.28
CA GLU A 220 2.71 38.09 -27.39
C GLU A 220 2.22 37.40 -26.12
N ALA A 221 1.59 36.22 -26.22
CA ALA A 221 1.15 35.42 -25.11
C ALA A 221 2.30 35.06 -24.15
N ARG A 222 3.48 34.69 -24.69
CA ARG A 222 4.66 34.37 -23.87
C ARG A 222 5.15 35.57 -23.06
N LYS A 223 5.09 36.80 -23.65
CA LYS A 223 5.44 38.02 -22.92
C LYS A 223 4.42 38.36 -21.83
N MET A 224 3.12 38.22 -22.15
CA MET A 224 2.04 38.53 -21.22
C MET A 224 1.99 37.52 -20.06
N ALA A 225 2.34 36.24 -20.27
CA ALA A 225 2.36 35.22 -19.24
C ALA A 225 3.31 35.54 -18.07
N GLN A 226 4.31 36.36 -18.27
CA GLN A 226 5.24 36.81 -17.23
C GLN A 226 4.74 38.02 -16.43
N LEU A 227 3.65 38.66 -16.89
CA LEU A 227 3.06 39.80 -16.21
C LEU A 227 1.93 39.35 -15.28
N GLU A 228 1.75 40.05 -14.15
CA GLU A 228 0.63 39.81 -13.22
C GLU A 228 -0.63 40.58 -13.69
N ALA A 229 -1.02 40.40 -14.94
CA ALA A 229 -2.17 41.03 -15.53
C ALA A 229 -3.16 39.98 -16.06
N PRO A 230 -4.47 40.27 -16.08
CA PRO A 230 -5.46 39.36 -16.67
C PRO A 230 -5.25 39.30 -18.20
N ILE A 231 -5.34 38.09 -18.75
CA ILE A 231 -5.18 37.81 -20.19
C ILE A 231 -6.52 37.36 -20.73
N LEU A 232 -7.05 38.07 -21.74
CA LEU A 232 -8.24 37.69 -22.47
C LEU A 232 -7.84 37.01 -23.78
N ILE A 233 -8.28 35.78 -24.00
CA ILE A 233 -8.05 35.01 -25.23
C ILE A 233 -9.38 34.89 -25.97
N THR A 234 -9.44 35.47 -27.16
CA THR A 234 -10.61 35.45 -28.04
C THR A 234 -10.33 34.69 -29.33
N GLY A 235 -11.36 34.09 -29.92
CA GLY A 235 -11.26 33.37 -31.18
C GLY A 235 -12.45 32.43 -31.40
N GLU A 236 -12.49 31.80 -32.59
CA GLU A 236 -13.54 30.83 -32.95
C GLU A 236 -13.56 29.60 -32.02
N THR A 237 -14.71 28.93 -31.95
CA THR A 237 -14.87 27.73 -31.12
C THR A 237 -13.90 26.63 -31.58
N GLY A 238 -13.10 26.12 -30.63
CA GLY A 238 -12.11 25.07 -30.89
C GLY A 238 -11.08 24.95 -29.77
N PRO A 239 -10.26 23.88 -29.73
CA PRO A 239 -9.35 23.57 -28.63
C PRO A 239 -8.16 24.52 -28.50
N GLY A 240 -7.87 25.35 -29.51
CA GLY A 240 -6.68 26.21 -29.55
C GLY A 240 -6.61 27.25 -28.44
N LYS A 241 -7.74 27.80 -27.98
CA LYS A 241 -7.78 28.78 -26.90
C LYS A 241 -7.34 28.18 -25.57
N GLU A 242 -7.80 26.98 -25.27
CA GLU A 242 -7.44 26.27 -24.06
C GLU A 242 -5.95 25.92 -24.03
N LEU A 243 -5.42 25.41 -25.14
CA LEU A 243 -3.98 25.12 -25.27
C LEU A 243 -3.12 26.36 -25.04
N LEU A 244 -3.55 27.52 -25.57
CA LEU A 244 -2.85 28.78 -25.38
C LEU A 244 -2.93 29.28 -23.94
N ALA A 245 -4.11 29.16 -23.30
CA ALA A 245 -4.31 29.52 -21.90
C ALA A 245 -3.44 28.67 -20.96
N ARG A 246 -3.39 27.37 -21.19
CA ARG A 246 -2.52 26.44 -20.45
C ARG A 246 -1.04 26.79 -20.65
N ALA A 247 -0.61 27.04 -21.90
CA ALA A 247 0.77 27.43 -22.18
C ALA A 247 1.16 28.75 -21.48
N CYS A 248 0.25 29.74 -21.40
CA CYS A 248 0.45 30.97 -20.62
C CYS A 248 0.59 30.65 -19.11
N HIS A 249 -0.27 29.79 -18.55
CA HIS A 249 -0.19 29.41 -17.14
C HIS A 249 1.16 28.77 -16.82
N TYR A 250 1.61 27.78 -17.61
CA TYR A 250 2.88 27.09 -17.39
C TYR A 250 4.12 27.99 -17.58
N ALA A 251 4.01 29.06 -18.40
CA ALA A 251 5.07 30.02 -18.56
C ALA A 251 5.06 31.17 -17.52
N SER A 252 4.06 31.22 -16.67
CA SER A 252 3.88 32.25 -15.64
C SER A 252 4.57 31.90 -14.32
N ASN A 253 4.70 32.89 -13.44
CA ASN A 253 5.16 32.71 -12.06
C ASN A 253 4.21 31.85 -11.21
N ARG A 254 3.03 31.51 -11.74
CA ARG A 254 2.00 30.68 -11.10
C ARG A 254 1.97 29.25 -11.64
N SER A 255 2.97 28.82 -12.39
CA SER A 255 3.07 27.50 -13.03
C SER A 255 2.94 26.32 -12.07
N VAL A 256 3.23 26.50 -10.78
CA VAL A 256 3.09 25.49 -9.72
C VAL A 256 1.70 25.46 -9.08
N LYS A 257 0.85 26.46 -9.36
CA LYS A 257 -0.53 26.53 -8.85
C LYS A 257 -1.48 25.76 -9.76
N PRO A 258 -2.63 25.28 -9.26
CA PRO A 258 -3.62 24.61 -10.08
C PRO A 258 -4.18 25.55 -11.16
N PHE A 259 -4.33 25.04 -12.38
CA PHE A 259 -5.07 25.67 -13.47
C PHE A 259 -6.52 25.18 -13.39
N ILE A 260 -7.45 26.05 -13.08
CA ILE A 260 -8.88 25.74 -12.86
C ILE A 260 -9.67 26.15 -14.10
#